data_08ecb2a889c8fe79128301c100039da3
#
_entry.id   08ecb2a889c8fe79128301c100039da3
#
_cell.length_a   1.000
_cell.length_b   1.000
_cell.length_c   1.000
_cell.angle_alpha   90.00
_cell.angle_beta   90.00
_cell.angle_gamma   90.00
#
_symmetry.space_group_name_H-M   'P 1'
#
loop_
_entity.id
_entity.type
_entity.pdbx_description
1 polymer ?
#
loop_
_entity_poly.entity_id
_entity_poly.type
_entity_poly.pdbx_seq_one_letter_code
_entity_poly.pdbx_strand_id
1 'polypeptide(L)'
;MSEDYTNLKGYEPDADLGVGCGLPTQYANISEGDTVVDLGSGAGNDCFIARAEVGESGKVIGIDFSPQMITKARNNALKRGYANVEFLEGDIENMPLLDNTADVVVSNCVLNLLPEKNIIFKEIYRVL
;
A
#
# COMPACT_ATOMS: atom_id res chain seq x y z
N MET A 1 18.63 0.59 -6.03
CA MET A 1 18.77 -0.87 -6.12
C MET A 1 17.41 -1.51 -5.97
N SER A 2 17.11 -2.42 -6.84
CA SER A 2 15.86 -3.16 -6.73
C SER A 2 16.09 -4.45 -5.95
N GLU A 3 15.11 -4.85 -5.19
CA GLU A 3 15.13 -6.08 -4.46
C GLU A 3 14.14 -7.06 -5.07
N ASP A 4 14.36 -8.34 -4.83
CA ASP A 4 13.53 -9.38 -5.38
C ASP A 4 12.35 -9.66 -4.46
N TYR A 5 11.17 -9.25 -4.89
CA TYR A 5 9.93 -9.47 -4.15
C TYR A 5 9.40 -10.89 -4.29
N THR A 6 9.92 -11.69 -5.23
CA THR A 6 9.33 -13.01 -5.54
C THR A 6 9.41 -13.98 -4.37
N ASN A 7 10.32 -13.76 -3.43
CA ASN A 7 10.51 -14.63 -2.26
C ASN A 7 9.70 -14.17 -1.04
N LEU A 8 8.91 -13.11 -1.17
CA LEU A 8 8.13 -12.56 -0.06
C LEU A 8 6.73 -13.17 -0.03
N LYS A 9 6.21 -13.34 1.20
CA LYS A 9 4.81 -13.71 1.41
C LYS A 9 3.91 -12.66 0.76
N GLY A 10 2.85 -13.11 0.10
CA GLY A 10 1.88 -12.20 -0.50
C GLY A 10 2.27 -11.66 -1.87
N TYR A 11 3.46 -11.98 -2.36
CA TYR A 11 3.87 -11.52 -3.67
C TYR A 11 2.89 -11.99 -4.75
N GLU A 12 2.48 -11.07 -5.63
CA GLU A 12 1.62 -11.36 -6.77
C GLU A 12 2.33 -10.92 -8.04
N PRO A 13 2.76 -11.85 -8.90
CA PRO A 13 3.49 -11.48 -10.13
C PRO A 13 2.73 -10.51 -11.04
N ASP A 14 1.39 -10.60 -11.07
CA ASP A 14 0.57 -9.69 -11.88
C ASP A 14 0.62 -8.24 -11.38
N ALA A 15 0.99 -8.04 -10.13
CA ALA A 15 1.12 -6.70 -9.54
C ALA A 15 2.54 -6.17 -9.62
N ASP A 16 3.51 -6.98 -10.04
CA ASP A 16 4.89 -6.55 -10.17
C ASP A 16 5.10 -5.90 -11.54
N LEU A 17 5.24 -4.59 -11.53
CA LEU A 17 5.44 -3.80 -12.74
C LEU A 17 6.91 -3.45 -12.97
N GLY A 18 7.83 -4.03 -12.23
CA GLY A 18 9.25 -3.74 -12.34
C GLY A 18 9.64 -2.38 -11.79
N VAL A 19 8.81 -1.77 -10.98
CA VAL A 19 9.02 -0.43 -10.44
C VAL A 19 9.32 -0.43 -8.93
N GLY A 20 9.72 -1.57 -8.41
CA GLY A 20 10.05 -1.68 -6.98
C GLY A 20 11.27 -0.84 -6.61
N CYS A 21 11.25 -0.30 -5.41
CA CYS A 21 12.33 0.51 -4.85
C CYS A 21 13.09 -0.21 -3.74
N GLY A 22 13.01 -1.50 -3.71
CA GLY A 22 13.57 -2.33 -2.66
C GLY A 22 12.52 -2.74 -1.65
N LEU A 23 12.92 -3.53 -0.68
CA LEU A 23 12.02 -4.00 0.38
C LEU A 23 11.89 -2.92 1.45
N PRO A 24 10.69 -2.40 1.68
CA PRO A 24 10.49 -1.43 2.73
C PRO A 24 10.72 -2.09 4.10
N THR A 25 11.64 -1.54 4.88
CA THR A 25 11.89 -2.04 6.23
C THR A 25 10.70 -1.83 7.17
N GLN A 26 9.80 -0.91 6.82
CA GLN A 26 8.62 -0.64 7.61
C GLN A 26 7.69 -1.85 7.73
N TYR A 27 7.79 -2.84 6.86
CA TYR A 27 7.01 -4.07 6.97
C TYR A 27 7.32 -4.85 8.24
N ALA A 28 8.50 -4.65 8.83
CA ALA A 28 8.87 -5.30 10.09
C ALA A 28 8.01 -4.81 11.28
N ASN A 29 7.33 -3.67 11.13
CA ASN A 29 6.51 -3.08 12.19
C ASN A 29 5.02 -3.40 12.04
N ILE A 30 4.65 -4.20 11.05
CA ILE A 30 3.25 -4.59 10.83
C ILE A 30 2.93 -5.80 11.69
N SER A 31 1.85 -5.70 12.45
CA SER A 31 1.36 -6.78 13.31
C SER A 31 0.05 -7.33 12.78
N GLU A 32 -0.24 -8.59 13.14
CA GLU A 32 -1.53 -9.19 12.80
C GLU A 32 -2.67 -8.35 13.36
N GLY A 33 -3.68 -8.11 12.54
CA GLY A 33 -4.84 -7.29 12.93
C GLY A 33 -4.69 -5.80 12.64
N ASP A 34 -3.51 -5.33 12.24
CA ASP A 34 -3.29 -3.92 11.94
C ASP A 34 -4.06 -3.46 10.70
N THR A 35 -4.34 -2.17 10.64
CA THR A 35 -4.78 -1.47 9.43
C THR A 35 -3.58 -0.75 8.82
N VAL A 36 -3.23 -1.13 7.60
CA VAL A 36 -2.09 -0.57 6.88
C VAL A 36 -2.59 0.24 5.69
N VAL A 37 -2.05 1.44 5.54
CA VAL A 37 -2.30 2.28 4.37
C VAL A 37 -1.03 2.34 3.53
N ASP A 38 -1.15 2.03 2.24
CA ASP A 38 -0.05 2.05 1.29
C ASP A 38 -0.22 3.24 0.34
N LEU A 39 0.73 4.15 0.37
CA LEU A 39 0.72 5.35 -0.46
C LEU A 39 1.36 5.05 -1.82
N GLY A 40 0.60 5.31 -2.90
CA GLY A 40 1.07 5.00 -4.24
C GLY A 40 1.09 3.51 -4.50
N SER A 41 -0.04 2.85 -4.27
CA SER A 41 -0.13 1.39 -4.25
C SER A 41 0.09 0.72 -5.62
N GLY A 42 -0.06 1.45 -6.72
CA GLY A 42 0.08 0.88 -8.05
C GLY A 42 -0.87 -0.28 -8.28
N ALA A 43 -0.35 -1.38 -8.81
CA ALA A 43 -1.14 -2.60 -9.07
C ALA A 43 -1.35 -3.47 -7.83
N GLY A 44 -0.84 -3.07 -6.67
CA GLY A 44 -1.18 -3.66 -5.39
C GLY A 44 -0.16 -4.64 -4.81
N ASN A 45 1.00 -4.81 -5.40
CA ASN A 45 1.95 -5.82 -4.94
C ASN A 45 2.36 -5.61 -3.46
N ASP A 46 2.70 -4.38 -3.08
CA ASP A 46 3.07 -4.07 -1.69
C ASP A 46 1.89 -4.26 -0.74
N CYS A 47 0.67 -3.99 -1.21
CA CYS A 47 -0.54 -4.23 -0.41
C CYS A 47 -0.73 -5.73 -0.13
N PHE A 48 -0.41 -6.59 -1.09
CA PHE A 48 -0.53 -8.03 -0.90
C PHE A 48 0.54 -8.57 0.07
N ILE A 49 1.73 -7.99 0.04
CA ILE A 49 2.77 -8.29 1.02
C ILE A 49 2.30 -7.87 2.42
N ALA A 50 1.76 -6.66 2.56
CA ALA A 50 1.22 -6.19 3.83
C ALA A 50 0.05 -7.05 4.31
N ARG A 51 -0.82 -7.49 3.40
CA ARG A 51 -1.94 -8.38 3.74
C ARG A 51 -1.48 -9.68 4.36
N ALA A 52 -0.36 -10.23 3.89
CA ALA A 52 0.21 -11.45 4.46
C ALA A 52 0.63 -11.23 5.92
N GLU A 53 1.04 -10.01 6.28
CA GLU A 53 1.44 -9.68 7.65
C GLU A 53 0.25 -9.39 8.55
N VAL A 54 -0.77 -8.66 8.06
CA VAL A 54 -1.93 -8.32 8.90
C VAL A 54 -2.92 -9.47 9.04
N GLY A 55 -2.89 -10.42 8.12
CA GLY A 55 -3.78 -11.58 8.14
C GLY A 55 -5.23 -11.23 7.80
N GLU A 56 -6.13 -12.17 8.06
CA GLU A 56 -7.55 -11.99 7.78
C GLU A 56 -8.20 -10.99 8.74
N SER A 57 -7.65 -10.82 9.94
CA SER A 57 -8.18 -9.90 10.95
C SER A 57 -7.77 -8.46 10.74
N GLY A 58 -6.77 -8.22 9.89
CA GLY A 58 -6.31 -6.89 9.57
C GLY A 58 -6.98 -6.31 8.35
N LYS A 59 -6.50 -5.15 7.94
CA LYS A 59 -6.99 -4.46 6.75
C LYS A 59 -5.84 -3.76 6.03
N VAL A 60 -5.87 -3.75 4.71
CA VAL A 60 -4.92 -3.00 3.90
C VAL A 60 -5.69 -2.08 2.95
N ILE A 61 -5.29 -0.83 2.91
CA ILE A 61 -5.88 0.19 2.02
C ILE A 61 -4.77 0.74 1.16
N GLY A 62 -4.86 0.52 -0.14
CA GLY A 62 -3.95 1.11 -1.12
C GLY A 62 -4.54 2.37 -1.72
N ILE A 63 -3.75 3.42 -1.83
CA ILE A 63 -4.16 4.69 -2.43
C ILE A 63 -3.28 4.97 -3.63
N ASP A 64 -3.89 5.28 -4.76
CA ASP A 64 -3.18 5.66 -5.97
C ASP A 64 -4.04 6.64 -6.77
N PHE A 65 -3.41 7.57 -7.46
CA PHE A 65 -4.13 8.53 -8.26
C PHE A 65 -4.50 8.01 -9.66
N SER A 66 -3.93 6.89 -10.07
CA SER A 66 -4.14 6.31 -11.41
C SER A 66 -5.35 5.38 -11.42
N PRO A 67 -6.44 5.72 -12.15
CA PRO A 67 -7.60 4.83 -12.26
C PRO A 67 -7.25 3.46 -12.84
N GLN A 68 -6.31 3.41 -13.79
CA GLN A 68 -5.89 2.15 -14.40
C GLN A 68 -5.21 1.24 -13.38
N MET A 69 -4.36 1.80 -12.53
CA MET A 69 -3.69 1.03 -11.48
C MET A 69 -4.68 0.53 -10.43
N ILE A 70 -5.64 1.37 -10.05
CA ILE A 70 -6.67 0.97 -9.09
C ILE A 70 -7.50 -0.18 -9.65
N THR A 71 -7.90 -0.12 -10.91
CA THR A 71 -8.66 -1.20 -11.55
C THR A 71 -7.86 -2.49 -11.56
N LYS A 72 -6.60 -2.42 -11.94
CA LYS A 72 -5.72 -3.59 -11.98
C LYS A 72 -5.53 -4.18 -10.58
N ALA A 73 -5.31 -3.33 -9.59
CA ALA A 73 -5.13 -3.77 -8.20
C ALA A 73 -6.38 -4.44 -7.65
N ARG A 74 -7.55 -3.89 -7.94
CA ARG A 74 -8.83 -4.49 -7.52
C ARG A 74 -9.04 -5.87 -8.15
N ASN A 75 -8.71 -6.02 -9.43
CA ASN A 75 -8.80 -7.30 -10.11
C ASN A 75 -7.84 -8.34 -9.51
N ASN A 76 -6.63 -7.92 -9.17
CA ASN A 76 -5.65 -8.80 -8.54
C ASN A 76 -6.12 -9.25 -7.16
N ALA A 77 -6.71 -8.35 -6.38
CA ALA A 77 -7.25 -8.70 -5.06
C ALA A 77 -8.41 -9.71 -5.17
N LEU A 78 -9.27 -9.54 -6.18
CA LEU A 78 -10.36 -10.48 -6.45
C LEU A 78 -9.82 -11.88 -6.79
N LYS A 79 -8.80 -11.97 -7.62
CA LYS A 79 -8.17 -13.25 -7.97
C LYS A 79 -7.64 -13.97 -6.74
N ARG A 80 -7.12 -13.22 -5.77
CA ARG A 80 -6.55 -13.80 -4.56
C ARG A 80 -7.58 -14.03 -3.46
N GLY A 81 -8.80 -13.54 -3.64
CA GLY A 81 -9.85 -13.67 -2.63
C GLY A 81 -9.62 -12.81 -1.39
N TYR A 82 -8.92 -11.70 -1.52
CA TYR A 82 -8.61 -10.80 -0.41
C TYR A 82 -9.72 -9.77 -0.21
N ALA A 83 -10.69 -10.11 0.62
CA ALA A 83 -11.81 -9.22 0.92
C ALA A 83 -11.40 -8.02 1.79
N ASN A 84 -10.29 -8.14 2.52
CA ASN A 84 -9.81 -7.10 3.43
C ASN A 84 -8.72 -6.20 2.83
N VAL A 85 -8.52 -6.26 1.52
CA VAL A 85 -7.64 -5.35 0.80
C VAL A 85 -8.49 -4.45 -0.08
N GLU A 86 -8.40 -3.15 0.15
CA GLU A 86 -9.21 -2.14 -0.52
C GLU A 86 -8.31 -1.18 -1.26
N PHE A 87 -8.72 -0.75 -2.45
CA PHE A 87 -7.97 0.21 -3.25
C PHE A 87 -8.83 1.42 -3.53
N LEU A 88 -8.31 2.61 -3.21
CA LEU A 88 -9.00 3.87 -3.37
C LEU A 88 -8.23 4.77 -4.32
N GLU A 89 -8.94 5.32 -5.30
CA GLU A 89 -8.37 6.37 -6.14
C GLU A 89 -8.37 7.66 -5.35
N GLY A 90 -7.22 8.33 -5.28
CA GLY A 90 -7.12 9.58 -4.55
C GLY A 90 -5.72 10.14 -4.54
N ASP A 91 -5.62 11.33 -3.96
CA ASP A 91 -4.39 12.07 -3.80
C ASP A 91 -3.82 11.77 -2.41
N ILE A 92 -2.55 11.37 -2.35
CA ILE A 92 -1.89 11.12 -1.07
C ILE A 92 -1.68 12.39 -0.25
N GLU A 93 -1.76 13.55 -0.88
CA GLU A 93 -1.73 14.84 -0.19
C GLU A 93 -3.08 15.19 0.46
N ASN A 94 -4.14 14.50 0.07
CA ASN A 94 -5.48 14.67 0.62
C ASN A 94 -6.20 13.32 0.55
N MET A 95 -5.84 12.44 1.46
CA MET A 95 -6.30 11.05 1.43
C MET A 95 -7.80 10.93 1.70
N PRO A 96 -8.50 10.07 0.94
CA PRO A 96 -9.93 9.81 1.16
C PRO A 96 -10.16 8.91 2.37
N LEU A 97 -9.58 9.25 3.51
CA LEU A 97 -9.63 8.50 4.75
C LEU A 97 -9.94 9.42 5.92
N LEU A 98 -10.62 8.88 6.91
CA LEU A 98 -10.88 9.58 8.16
C LEU A 98 -9.60 9.67 9.00
N ASP A 99 -9.62 10.59 9.96
CA ASP A 99 -8.54 10.71 10.93
C ASP A 99 -8.41 9.41 11.72
N ASN A 100 -7.19 9.08 12.11
CA ASN A 100 -6.90 7.92 12.97
C ASN A 100 -7.44 6.60 12.38
N THR A 101 -7.33 6.42 11.07
CA THR A 101 -7.77 5.20 10.39
C THR A 101 -6.70 4.10 10.43
N ALA A 102 -5.43 4.48 10.34
CA ALA A 102 -4.33 3.54 10.11
C ALA A 102 -3.50 3.31 11.36
N ASP A 103 -3.03 2.08 11.53
CA ASP A 103 -2.00 1.74 12.50
C ASP A 103 -0.60 1.94 11.91
N VAL A 104 -0.45 1.70 10.60
CA VAL A 104 0.83 1.81 9.89
C VAL A 104 0.57 2.43 8.53
N VAL A 105 1.44 3.35 8.14
CA VAL A 105 1.47 3.89 6.78
C VAL A 105 2.78 3.50 6.14
N VAL A 106 2.72 2.90 4.96
CA VAL A 106 3.90 2.53 4.19
C VAL A 106 3.90 3.30 2.87
N SER A 107 5.11 3.57 2.37
CA SER A 107 5.27 4.24 1.09
C SER A 107 6.59 3.77 0.47
N ASN A 108 6.51 3.32 -0.77
CA ASN A 108 7.68 2.81 -1.47
C ASN A 108 7.91 3.68 -2.70
N CYS A 109 9.00 4.43 -2.73
CA CYS A 109 9.43 5.32 -3.80
C CYS A 109 8.61 6.60 -3.98
N VAL A 110 7.34 6.62 -3.63
CA VAL A 110 6.44 7.71 -4.03
C VAL A 110 6.86 9.06 -3.43
N LEU A 111 7.37 9.05 -2.19
CA LEU A 111 7.76 10.30 -1.51
C LEU A 111 8.92 11.00 -2.19
N ASN A 112 9.78 10.27 -2.89
CA ASN A 112 10.93 10.85 -3.58
C ASN A 112 10.53 11.62 -4.84
N LEU A 113 9.32 11.41 -5.34
CA LEU A 113 8.82 12.05 -6.54
C LEU A 113 8.03 13.33 -6.26
N LEU A 114 7.80 13.65 -4.99
CA LEU A 114 6.93 14.76 -4.59
C LEU A 114 7.74 15.97 -4.16
N PRO A 115 7.39 17.17 -4.64
CA PRO A 115 8.10 18.39 -4.25
C PRO A 115 7.73 18.88 -2.85
N GLU A 116 6.51 18.63 -2.38
CA GLU A 116 5.99 19.15 -1.11
C GLU A 116 5.78 18.01 -0.10
N LYS A 117 6.87 17.58 0.52
CA LYS A 117 6.81 16.46 1.47
C LYS A 117 6.09 16.80 2.76
N ASN A 118 6.08 18.07 3.18
CA ASN A 118 5.43 18.48 4.44
C ASN A 118 3.91 18.22 4.41
N ILE A 119 3.27 18.42 3.27
CA ILE A 119 1.84 18.17 3.11
C ILE A 119 1.55 16.69 3.31
N ILE A 120 2.39 15.84 2.71
CA ILE A 120 2.26 14.37 2.83
C ILE A 120 2.42 13.93 4.28
N PHE A 121 3.43 14.45 4.98
CA PHE A 121 3.66 14.07 6.37
C PHE A 121 2.51 14.48 7.29
N LYS A 122 1.89 15.64 7.03
CA LYS A 122 0.70 16.06 7.79
C LYS A 122 -0.46 15.09 7.56
N GLU A 123 -0.68 14.66 6.31
CA GLU A 123 -1.71 13.70 5.99
C GLU A 123 -1.43 12.33 6.63
N ILE A 124 -0.17 11.88 6.63
CA ILE A 124 0.22 10.65 7.29
C ILE A 124 -0.11 10.71 8.78
N TYR A 125 0.26 11.80 9.45
CA TYR A 125 -0.07 11.97 10.86
C TYR A 125 -1.58 12.02 11.10
N ARG A 126 -2.32 12.65 10.20
CA ARG A 126 -3.78 12.74 10.35
C ARG A 126 -4.43 11.36 10.34
N VAL A 127 -4.02 10.48 9.42
CA VAL A 127 -4.62 9.15 9.28
C VAL A 127 -4.09 8.14 10.29
N LEU A 128 -2.93 8.39 10.86
CA LEU A 128 -2.39 7.58 11.94
C LEU A 128 -3.08 7.94 13.27
#